data_5b86692e434f52864a7c5c9f961a04ab
#
_entry.id   5b86692e434f52864a7c5c9f961a04ab
#
_cell.length_a   1.000
_cell.length_b   1.000
_cell.length_c   1.000
_cell.angle_alpha   90.00
_cell.angle_beta   90.00
_cell.angle_gamma   90.00
#
_symmetry.space_group_name_H-M   'P 1'
#
loop_
_entity.id
_entity.type
_entity.pdbx_description
1 polymer ?
#
loop_
_entity_poly.entity_id
_entity_poly.type
_entity_poly.pdbx_seq_one_letter_code
_entity_poly.pdbx_strand_id
1 'polypeptide(L)'
;MAGFSQTSDIYTESDRTQIDEKRYPNATIFNKVNTQVYFRHEGIEVWCDKAIYYKSDKFFKAYGNVKMVQGDTINMRSAYAEYNGNTQFAFASENVLLTTPDNRLTTDSLFFDRVAQKAFYRSGGTVKDTASTITSTRGTYELQNDKYAFRQNVKVKSPDYNIKTDILDFYTKNGHAYLYGSSDVFTENGKVYCEKGFFDTRENFGYFIKNSRVDYEQRIMYGDSIFFDQNQSFASATNNIEIIDTLNRTRIKGHYAEVYKEKDSVIITKNPIASTFQENDSIHVASDTMMVTGKPDQRIVRAYPDARLFKSDLSGKADSIHSSQITGYTRLIKKPILWSANGQITGDTIVLISNLETEKLDSLRVYNNSIMVQKDSIEGFNQVKGKQLFGLFTENELTEANFIKNAESLYYMRNDEGELVGIDKTLSSSLKLELKNQEITDIYYYDQVSGDTYPEEDISPNARELKGMLWRGDERIQSKADLLTKRPKFELPVIKGLKDLNDTISKPFYEQRDINTRSNLKLKNSTPTDTVAKLKSKTIREKPLKDNLKKG
;
A
#
# COMPACT_ATOMS: atom_id res chain seq x y z
N MET A 1 -4.32 -54.41 17.20
CA MET A 1 -3.17 -54.76 18.05
C MET A 1 -2.20 -53.57 17.99
N ALA A 2 -2.11 -52.83 19.07
CA ALA A 2 -1.13 -51.73 19.19
C ALA A 2 0.23 -52.39 19.53
N GLY A 3 1.14 -52.42 18.59
CA GLY A 3 2.50 -52.87 18.82
C GLY A 3 3.21 -51.90 19.76
N PHE A 4 3.46 -52.28 20.98
CA PHE A 4 4.43 -51.58 21.83
C PHE A 4 5.79 -51.74 21.19
N SER A 5 6.29 -50.69 20.55
CA SER A 5 7.71 -50.59 20.17
C SER A 5 8.53 -50.61 21.46
N GLN A 6 9.24 -51.71 21.72
CA GLN A 6 10.25 -51.75 22.78
C GLN A 6 11.33 -50.74 22.42
N THR A 7 11.42 -49.65 23.19
CA THR A 7 12.51 -48.66 23.01
C THR A 7 13.85 -49.39 23.30
N SER A 8 14.81 -49.24 22.40
CA SER A 8 16.14 -49.85 22.56
C SER A 8 16.85 -49.32 23.82
N ASP A 9 17.85 -50.07 24.30
CA ASP A 9 18.65 -49.62 25.44
C ASP A 9 19.68 -48.58 25.01
N ILE A 10 19.98 -47.64 25.93
CA ILE A 10 21.04 -46.65 25.69
C ILE A 10 22.42 -47.34 25.85
N TYR A 11 23.19 -47.38 24.77
CA TYR A 11 24.57 -47.83 24.81
C TYR A 11 25.47 -46.77 25.43
N THR A 12 26.47 -47.17 26.28
CA THR A 12 27.37 -46.27 27.00
C THR A 12 28.80 -46.73 26.97
N GLU A 13 29.75 -45.82 26.79
CA GLU A 13 31.20 -46.02 26.95
C GLU A 13 31.81 -44.92 27.81
N SER A 14 32.77 -45.27 28.66
CA SER A 14 33.46 -44.34 29.56
C SER A 14 34.74 -44.93 30.11
N ASP A 15 35.76 -44.13 30.30
CA ASP A 15 37.03 -44.54 30.91
C ASP A 15 36.89 -44.80 32.41
N ARG A 16 35.98 -44.09 33.09
CA ARG A 16 35.81 -44.18 34.54
C ARG A 16 34.37 -44.17 34.92
N THR A 17 33.97 -45.14 35.72
CA THR A 17 32.64 -45.29 36.29
C THR A 17 32.68 -45.17 37.81
N GLN A 18 31.72 -44.49 38.40
CA GLN A 18 31.56 -44.28 39.84
C GLN A 18 30.09 -44.37 40.24
N ILE A 19 29.81 -44.92 41.45
CA ILE A 19 28.50 -44.93 42.05
C ILE A 19 28.57 -44.10 43.34
N ASP A 20 27.64 -43.16 43.50
CA ASP A 20 27.48 -42.32 44.70
C ASP A 20 26.01 -42.29 45.08
N GLU A 21 25.57 -43.32 45.81
CA GLU A 21 24.18 -43.48 46.19
C GLU A 21 23.66 -42.37 47.12
N LYS A 22 24.56 -41.67 47.83
CA LYS A 22 24.16 -40.58 48.73
C LYS A 22 23.77 -39.33 47.97
N ARG A 23 24.49 -39.05 46.88
CA ARG A 23 24.30 -37.85 46.10
C ARG A 23 23.42 -38.05 44.85
N TYR A 24 23.49 -39.25 44.26
CA TYR A 24 22.77 -39.65 43.07
C TYR A 24 22.22 -41.06 43.18
N PRO A 25 21.11 -41.23 43.98
CA PRO A 25 20.50 -42.55 44.15
C PRO A 25 20.13 -43.22 42.82
N ASN A 26 20.43 -44.48 42.65
CA ASN A 26 20.13 -45.30 41.46
C ASN A 26 20.79 -44.80 40.16
N ALA A 27 21.86 -43.98 40.25
CA ALA A 27 22.57 -43.47 39.09
C ALA A 27 24.02 -43.97 39.02
N THR A 28 24.48 -44.10 37.78
CA THR A 28 25.89 -44.34 37.46
C THR A 28 26.52 -43.04 36.99
N ILE A 29 27.67 -42.67 37.56
CA ILE A 29 28.43 -41.49 37.16
C ILE A 29 29.56 -41.95 36.24
N PHE A 30 29.58 -41.39 35.04
CA PHE A 30 30.64 -41.57 34.05
C PHE A 30 31.53 -40.35 34.01
N ASN A 31 32.84 -40.52 33.94
CA ASN A 31 33.78 -39.42 33.89
C ASN A 31 34.83 -39.68 32.79
N LYS A 32 35.15 -38.63 32.07
CA LYS A 32 36.28 -38.61 31.13
C LYS A 32 37.61 -38.70 31.89
N VAL A 33 38.51 -39.48 31.38
CA VAL A 33 39.93 -39.46 31.74
C VAL A 33 40.76 -39.15 30.48
N ASN A 34 40.78 -40.01 29.50
CA ASN A 34 41.45 -39.80 28.20
C ASN A 34 40.46 -39.54 27.07
N THR A 35 39.32 -40.28 27.06
CA THR A 35 38.27 -40.20 26.05
C THR A 35 37.01 -39.66 26.66
N GLN A 36 36.21 -38.96 25.86
CA GLN A 36 34.90 -38.45 26.32
C GLN A 36 33.95 -39.61 26.61
N VAL A 37 33.06 -39.40 27.57
CA VAL A 37 31.90 -40.27 27.82
C VAL A 37 31.04 -40.30 26.57
N TYR A 38 30.65 -41.47 26.11
CA TYR A 38 29.89 -41.67 24.88
C TYR A 38 28.57 -42.38 25.17
N PHE A 39 27.50 -41.88 24.54
CA PHE A 39 26.17 -42.50 24.53
C PHE A 39 25.69 -42.66 23.10
N ARG A 40 24.97 -43.75 22.83
CA ARG A 40 24.26 -43.97 21.56
C ARG A 40 22.87 -44.54 21.82
N HIS A 41 21.86 -43.94 21.17
CA HIS A 41 20.47 -44.41 21.25
C HIS A 41 19.74 -44.08 19.96
N GLU A 42 19.28 -45.08 19.22
CA GLU A 42 18.45 -44.96 18.02
C GLU A 42 18.94 -43.88 17.00
N GLY A 43 20.25 -43.86 16.73
CA GLY A 43 20.85 -42.95 15.76
C GLY A 43 21.19 -41.54 16.30
N ILE A 44 21.02 -41.30 17.61
CA ILE A 44 21.68 -40.19 18.30
C ILE A 44 22.98 -40.68 18.93
N GLU A 45 23.98 -39.85 18.81
CA GLU A 45 25.28 -40.02 19.45
C GLU A 45 25.60 -38.80 20.30
N VAL A 46 26.03 -39.00 21.54
CA VAL A 46 26.34 -37.92 22.50
C VAL A 46 27.69 -38.15 23.14
N TRP A 47 28.55 -37.14 23.13
CA TRP A 47 29.84 -37.09 23.84
C TRP A 47 29.81 -35.98 24.88
N CYS A 48 30.42 -36.22 26.06
CA CYS A 48 30.55 -35.21 27.11
C CYS A 48 31.75 -35.52 28.03
N ASP A 49 32.13 -34.61 28.92
CA ASP A 49 33.23 -34.84 29.85
C ASP A 49 32.77 -35.59 31.12
N LYS A 50 31.51 -35.45 31.50
CA LYS A 50 30.90 -36.13 32.64
C LYS A 50 29.42 -36.41 32.36
N ALA A 51 28.92 -37.56 32.82
CA ALA A 51 27.51 -37.87 32.77
C ALA A 51 26.99 -38.53 34.06
N ILE A 52 25.70 -38.33 34.33
CA ILE A 52 24.94 -39.01 35.40
C ILE A 52 23.84 -39.77 34.68
N TYR A 53 23.85 -41.09 34.73
CA TYR A 53 22.93 -41.97 34.01
C TYR A 53 22.05 -42.79 34.95
N TYR A 54 20.74 -42.63 34.79
CA TYR A 54 19.70 -43.40 35.47
C TYR A 54 19.19 -44.47 34.51
N LYS A 55 19.73 -45.67 34.66
CA LYS A 55 19.53 -46.78 33.70
C LYS A 55 18.04 -47.20 33.66
N SER A 56 17.36 -47.29 34.83
CA SER A 56 15.97 -47.66 34.93
C SER A 56 15.05 -46.72 34.17
N ASP A 57 15.37 -45.43 34.18
CA ASP A 57 14.59 -44.37 33.58
C ASP A 57 15.01 -44.07 32.15
N LYS A 58 16.07 -44.74 31.66
CA LYS A 58 16.74 -44.43 30.38
C LYS A 58 17.03 -42.93 30.24
N PHE A 59 17.45 -42.27 31.33
CA PHE A 59 17.66 -40.84 31.41
C PHE A 59 19.09 -40.50 31.79
N PHE A 60 19.73 -39.58 31.09
CA PHE A 60 21.02 -39.09 31.49
C PHE A 60 21.14 -37.55 31.44
N LYS A 61 22.05 -37.04 32.29
CA LYS A 61 22.53 -35.67 32.31
C LYS A 61 23.97 -35.63 31.88
N ALA A 62 24.31 -34.82 30.89
CA ALA A 62 25.63 -34.65 30.33
C ALA A 62 26.19 -33.27 30.66
N TYR A 63 27.44 -33.22 31.07
CA TYR A 63 28.14 -32.01 31.50
C TYR A 63 29.49 -31.86 30.79
N GLY A 64 29.81 -30.63 30.42
CA GLY A 64 31.10 -30.23 29.84
C GLY A 64 31.28 -30.71 28.40
N ASN A 65 31.60 -29.79 27.50
CA ASN A 65 31.88 -30.04 26.10
C ASN A 65 30.92 -31.02 25.43
N VAL A 66 29.60 -30.86 25.73
CA VAL A 66 28.59 -31.75 25.20
C VAL A 66 28.48 -31.55 23.68
N LYS A 67 28.58 -32.67 22.96
CA LYS A 67 28.32 -32.74 21.51
C LYS A 67 27.26 -33.81 21.28
N MET A 68 26.20 -33.46 20.54
CA MET A 68 25.14 -34.37 20.12
C MET A 68 25.07 -34.37 18.59
N VAL A 69 25.00 -35.54 17.98
CA VAL A 69 24.90 -35.72 16.54
C VAL A 69 23.72 -36.63 16.23
N GLN A 70 22.91 -36.28 15.22
CA GLN A 70 21.88 -37.15 14.67
C GLN A 70 22.02 -37.19 13.15
N GLY A 71 22.45 -38.35 12.65
CA GLY A 71 22.75 -38.52 11.24
C GLY A 71 23.82 -37.52 10.76
N ASP A 72 23.78 -37.18 9.47
CA ASP A 72 24.72 -36.24 8.86
C ASP A 72 24.21 -34.78 8.90
N THR A 73 22.98 -34.56 9.39
CA THR A 73 22.29 -33.29 9.24
C THR A 73 22.21 -32.42 10.50
N ILE A 74 22.34 -33.00 11.69
CA ILE A 74 22.19 -32.29 12.95
C ILE A 74 23.46 -32.46 13.81
N ASN A 75 24.06 -31.33 14.16
CA ASN A 75 25.19 -31.28 15.10
C ASN A 75 24.90 -30.20 16.14
N MET A 76 24.78 -30.59 17.40
CA MET A 76 24.55 -29.68 18.52
C MET A 76 25.72 -29.66 19.46
N ARG A 77 26.07 -28.49 20.00
CA ARG A 77 27.07 -28.31 21.07
C ARG A 77 26.47 -27.49 22.19
N SER A 78 26.85 -27.82 23.45
CA SER A 78 26.43 -27.09 24.64
C SER A 78 27.36 -27.38 25.83
N ALA A 79 27.23 -26.70 26.94
CA ALA A 79 27.93 -27.07 28.16
C ALA A 79 27.14 -28.08 28.99
N TYR A 80 25.82 -28.11 28.84
CA TYR A 80 24.92 -29.04 29.54
C TYR A 80 23.89 -29.63 28.58
N ALA A 81 23.53 -30.91 28.77
CA ALA A 81 22.38 -31.53 28.12
C ALA A 81 21.73 -32.62 28.96
N GLU A 82 20.45 -32.85 28.72
CA GLU A 82 19.65 -33.96 29.24
C GLU A 82 19.06 -34.76 28.08
N TYR A 83 18.92 -36.05 28.24
CA TYR A 83 18.20 -36.88 27.27
C TYR A 83 17.42 -37.98 27.99
N ASN A 84 16.18 -38.17 27.59
CA ASN A 84 15.29 -39.20 28.05
C ASN A 84 14.99 -40.18 26.90
N GLY A 85 15.48 -41.39 26.98
CA GLY A 85 15.30 -42.41 25.96
C GLY A 85 13.89 -42.95 25.83
N ASN A 86 13.10 -42.93 26.92
CA ASN A 86 11.70 -43.36 26.88
C ASN A 86 10.80 -42.38 26.10
N THR A 87 11.02 -41.08 26.32
CA THR A 87 10.27 -40.02 25.65
C THR A 87 10.94 -39.52 24.39
N GLN A 88 12.17 -39.88 24.15
CA GLN A 88 13.03 -39.39 23.07
C GLN A 88 13.14 -37.86 23.04
N PHE A 89 13.15 -37.26 24.23
CA PHE A 89 13.20 -35.81 24.41
C PHE A 89 14.58 -35.39 24.91
N ALA A 90 15.18 -34.39 24.28
CA ALA A 90 16.43 -33.78 24.68
C ALA A 90 16.25 -32.33 25.10
N PHE A 91 17.07 -31.90 26.04
CA PHE A 91 17.24 -30.51 26.44
C PHE A 91 18.73 -30.18 26.45
N ALA A 92 19.11 -29.01 25.99
CA ALA A 92 20.46 -28.50 26.06
C ALA A 92 20.47 -27.07 26.56
N SER A 93 21.46 -26.68 27.33
CA SER A 93 21.62 -25.31 27.81
C SER A 93 23.08 -24.90 27.91
N GLU A 94 23.30 -23.60 28.12
CA GLU A 94 24.59 -22.95 28.23
C GLU A 94 25.36 -22.95 26.90
N ASN A 95 25.26 -21.85 26.15
CA ASN A 95 25.90 -21.61 24.86
C ASN A 95 25.55 -22.69 23.81
N VAL A 96 24.29 -22.96 23.63
CA VAL A 96 23.81 -23.94 22.66
C VAL A 96 24.06 -23.44 21.22
N LEU A 97 24.75 -24.29 20.44
CA LEU A 97 24.93 -24.12 19.01
C LEU A 97 24.40 -25.36 18.29
N LEU A 98 23.34 -25.20 17.53
CA LEU A 98 22.81 -26.19 16.60
C LEU A 98 23.26 -25.84 15.18
N THR A 99 23.87 -26.77 14.50
CA THR A 99 24.30 -26.60 13.10
C THR A 99 23.61 -27.64 12.23
N THR A 100 23.00 -27.17 11.14
CA THR A 100 22.49 -27.95 10.02
C THR A 100 23.33 -27.63 8.78
N PRO A 101 23.17 -28.32 7.64
CA PRO A 101 23.93 -27.99 6.42
C PRO A 101 23.83 -26.53 6.00
N ASP A 102 22.63 -25.92 6.16
CA ASP A 102 22.32 -24.59 5.64
C ASP A 102 22.32 -23.49 6.71
N ASN A 103 22.21 -23.86 8.01
CA ASN A 103 21.91 -22.89 9.07
C ASN A 103 22.69 -23.16 10.36
N ARG A 104 22.88 -22.08 11.14
CA ARG A 104 23.41 -22.12 12.50
C ARG A 104 22.44 -21.42 13.45
N LEU A 105 21.92 -22.15 14.42
CA LEU A 105 21.10 -21.63 15.51
C LEU A 105 21.94 -21.49 16.77
N THR A 106 21.96 -20.31 17.37
CA THR A 106 22.53 -20.05 18.70
C THR A 106 21.43 -19.62 19.66
N THR A 107 21.43 -20.19 20.86
CA THR A 107 20.47 -19.87 21.94
C THR A 107 21.09 -20.26 23.29
N ASP A 108 20.52 -19.76 24.38
CA ASP A 108 20.92 -20.20 25.72
C ASP A 108 20.38 -21.60 26.05
N SER A 109 19.15 -21.89 25.62
CA SER A 109 18.52 -23.20 25.86
C SER A 109 17.74 -23.69 24.65
N LEU A 110 17.87 -25.00 24.35
CA LEU A 110 17.23 -25.67 23.22
C LEU A 110 16.56 -26.96 23.68
N PHE A 111 15.34 -27.15 23.22
CA PHE A 111 14.58 -28.38 23.39
C PHE A 111 14.50 -29.13 22.07
N PHE A 112 14.61 -30.45 22.09
CA PHE A 112 14.48 -31.28 20.90
C PHE A 112 13.57 -32.47 21.17
N ASP A 113 12.42 -32.49 20.49
CA ASP A 113 11.47 -33.59 20.48
C ASP A 113 11.72 -34.45 19.23
N ARG A 114 12.33 -35.62 19.42
CA ARG A 114 12.66 -36.51 18.30
C ARG A 114 11.45 -37.20 17.70
N VAL A 115 10.42 -37.47 18.50
CA VAL A 115 9.18 -38.09 18.01
C VAL A 115 8.46 -37.13 17.08
N ALA A 116 8.37 -35.86 17.49
CA ALA A 116 7.76 -34.81 16.69
C ALA A 116 8.72 -34.23 15.62
N GLN A 117 10.01 -34.58 15.64
CA GLN A 117 11.06 -34.01 14.77
C GLN A 117 11.06 -32.48 14.83
N LYS A 118 11.08 -31.91 16.06
CA LYS A 118 11.04 -30.48 16.32
C LYS A 118 12.10 -30.04 17.31
N ALA A 119 12.90 -29.04 16.90
CA ALA A 119 13.78 -28.30 17.80
C ALA A 119 13.17 -26.93 18.12
N PHE A 120 13.18 -26.48 19.37
CA PHE A 120 12.63 -25.18 19.73
C PHE A 120 13.33 -24.52 20.92
N TYR A 121 13.30 -23.17 20.92
CA TYR A 121 13.80 -22.33 21.99
C TYR A 121 12.73 -21.35 22.46
N ARG A 122 12.84 -20.85 23.71
CA ARG A 122 11.88 -19.95 24.36
C ARG A 122 12.51 -18.69 24.97
N SER A 123 13.83 -18.63 25.06
CA SER A 123 14.60 -17.60 25.78
C SER A 123 15.43 -16.70 24.87
N GLY A 124 15.03 -16.61 23.60
CA GLY A 124 15.78 -15.90 22.58
C GLY A 124 16.70 -16.82 21.80
N GLY A 125 16.80 -16.55 20.50
CA GLY A 125 17.69 -17.30 19.60
C GLY A 125 18.02 -16.51 18.35
N THR A 126 19.15 -16.90 17.75
CA THR A 126 19.63 -16.33 16.49
C THR A 126 19.87 -17.45 15.50
N VAL A 127 19.19 -17.40 14.37
CA VAL A 127 19.44 -18.28 13.22
C VAL A 127 20.19 -17.50 12.17
N LYS A 128 21.30 -18.05 11.71
CA LYS A 128 22.13 -17.44 10.68
C LYS A 128 22.32 -18.42 9.52
N ASP A 129 22.02 -17.94 8.32
CA ASP A 129 22.36 -18.60 7.05
C ASP A 129 23.40 -17.80 6.27
N THR A 130 23.63 -18.12 4.99
CA THR A 130 24.59 -17.43 4.12
C THR A 130 24.14 -16.03 3.73
N ALA A 131 22.83 -15.75 3.73
CA ALA A 131 22.22 -14.52 3.21
C ALA A 131 21.63 -13.64 4.31
N SER A 132 21.22 -14.23 5.45
CA SER A 132 20.48 -13.50 6.46
C SER A 132 20.79 -13.90 7.91
N THR A 133 20.41 -13.04 8.83
CA THR A 133 20.42 -13.30 10.26
C THR A 133 19.04 -13.01 10.83
N ILE A 134 18.42 -14.02 11.44
CA ILE A 134 17.08 -13.93 12.03
C ILE A 134 17.19 -14.05 13.55
N THR A 135 16.63 -13.11 14.28
CA THR A 135 16.53 -13.14 15.76
C THR A 135 15.07 -13.14 16.18
N SER A 136 14.73 -13.88 17.24
CA SER A 136 13.39 -13.86 17.82
C SER A 136 13.41 -14.30 19.29
N THR A 137 12.34 -14.02 20.03
CA THR A 137 12.19 -14.48 21.41
C THR A 137 11.93 -15.99 21.45
N ARG A 138 11.13 -16.51 20.51
CA ARG A 138 10.79 -17.93 20.40
C ARG A 138 10.98 -18.41 18.98
N GLY A 139 11.48 -19.61 18.81
CA GLY A 139 11.62 -20.24 17.50
C GLY A 139 11.40 -21.73 17.58
N THR A 140 10.86 -22.30 16.52
CA THR A 140 10.69 -23.73 16.31
C THR A 140 11.21 -24.09 14.93
N TYR A 141 12.05 -25.08 14.84
CA TYR A 141 12.47 -25.71 13.59
C TYR A 141 11.77 -27.06 13.44
N GLU A 142 10.96 -27.20 12.41
CA GLU A 142 10.26 -28.42 12.03
C GLU A 142 11.08 -29.13 10.94
N LEU A 143 11.81 -30.18 11.32
CA LEU A 143 12.77 -30.87 10.45
C LEU A 143 12.12 -31.51 9.22
N GLN A 144 10.91 -32.08 9.39
CA GLN A 144 10.19 -32.74 8.30
C GLN A 144 9.75 -31.79 7.18
N ASN A 145 9.54 -30.52 7.51
CA ASN A 145 9.01 -29.51 6.61
C ASN A 145 10.08 -28.48 6.17
N ASP A 146 11.31 -28.61 6.67
CA ASP A 146 12.38 -27.62 6.50
C ASP A 146 11.90 -26.19 6.85
N LYS A 147 11.11 -26.08 7.94
CA LYS A 147 10.40 -24.87 8.31
C LYS A 147 10.87 -24.31 9.64
N TYR A 148 11.28 -23.05 9.65
CA TYR A 148 11.40 -22.26 10.87
C TYR A 148 10.12 -21.47 11.14
N ALA A 149 9.63 -21.51 12.38
CA ALA A 149 8.53 -20.71 12.87
C ALA A 149 9.05 -19.78 13.97
N PHE A 150 9.25 -18.50 13.63
CA PHE A 150 9.72 -17.48 14.57
C PHE A 150 8.54 -16.69 15.14
N ARG A 151 8.61 -16.41 16.43
CA ARG A 151 7.52 -15.76 17.19
C ARG A 151 8.08 -14.74 18.17
N GLN A 152 7.44 -13.59 18.26
CA GLN A 152 7.74 -12.47 19.15
C GLN A 152 9.08 -11.78 18.87
N ASN A 153 9.01 -10.48 18.62
CA ASN A 153 10.18 -9.63 18.35
C ASN A 153 11.09 -10.16 17.25
N VAL A 154 10.51 -10.66 16.17
CA VAL A 154 11.27 -11.21 15.05
C VAL A 154 11.95 -10.08 14.29
N LYS A 155 13.26 -10.19 14.09
CA LYS A 155 14.07 -9.28 13.28
C LYS A 155 14.88 -10.09 12.29
N VAL A 156 14.75 -9.74 11.01
CA VAL A 156 15.57 -10.27 9.93
C VAL A 156 16.53 -9.19 9.47
N LYS A 157 17.79 -9.51 9.34
CA LYS A 157 18.81 -8.68 8.71
C LYS A 157 19.36 -9.38 7.49
N SER A 158 19.26 -8.76 6.34
CA SER A 158 19.84 -9.16 5.06
C SER A 158 20.61 -7.97 4.48
N PRO A 159 21.53 -8.14 3.52
CA PRO A 159 22.20 -7.04 2.83
C PRO A 159 21.20 -6.03 2.21
N ASP A 160 20.11 -6.50 1.64
CA ASP A 160 19.19 -5.69 0.83
C ASP A 160 17.98 -5.19 1.61
N TYR A 161 17.64 -5.84 2.76
CA TYR A 161 16.47 -5.48 3.55
C TYR A 161 16.57 -5.84 5.02
N ASN A 162 15.80 -5.14 5.86
CA ASN A 162 15.59 -5.48 7.25
C ASN A 162 14.08 -5.65 7.50
N ILE A 163 13.69 -6.71 8.22
CA ILE A 163 12.28 -6.96 8.57
C ILE A 163 12.12 -6.90 10.08
N LYS A 164 11.01 -6.29 10.52
CA LYS A 164 10.51 -6.38 11.89
C LYS A 164 9.09 -6.91 11.85
N THR A 165 8.81 -7.98 12.56
CA THR A 165 7.50 -8.61 12.60
C THR A 165 7.32 -9.38 13.92
N ASP A 166 6.10 -9.75 14.26
CA ASP A 166 5.87 -10.62 15.41
C ASP A 166 5.86 -12.10 15.05
N ILE A 167 5.54 -12.41 13.79
CA ILE A 167 5.37 -13.78 13.34
C ILE A 167 5.97 -13.94 11.94
N LEU A 168 6.96 -14.84 11.82
CA LEU A 168 7.57 -15.21 10.56
C LEU A 168 7.63 -16.74 10.46
N ASP A 169 7.09 -17.29 9.38
CA ASP A 169 7.30 -18.67 8.97
C ASP A 169 8.23 -18.67 7.74
N PHE A 170 9.37 -19.35 7.86
CA PHE A 170 10.38 -19.40 6.80
C PHE A 170 10.67 -20.85 6.40
N TYR A 171 10.51 -21.15 5.13
CA TYR A 171 10.80 -22.46 4.54
C TYR A 171 12.16 -22.43 3.84
N THR A 172 13.15 -23.09 4.43
CA THR A 172 14.55 -23.04 3.94
C THR A 172 14.72 -23.69 2.57
N LYS A 173 13.93 -24.74 2.29
CA LYS A 173 14.03 -25.50 1.04
C LYS A 173 13.67 -24.70 -0.21
N ASN A 174 12.71 -23.80 -0.14
CA ASN A 174 12.23 -23.02 -1.28
C ASN A 174 12.45 -21.49 -1.13
N GLY A 175 12.90 -21.02 0.04
CA GLY A 175 13.13 -19.61 0.29
C GLY A 175 11.85 -18.81 0.58
N HIS A 176 10.71 -19.47 0.84
CA HIS A 176 9.44 -18.81 1.09
C HIS A 176 9.36 -18.25 2.51
N ALA A 177 9.13 -16.95 2.63
CA ALA A 177 8.92 -16.25 3.89
C ALA A 177 7.47 -15.75 3.98
N TYR A 178 6.78 -16.09 5.07
CA TYR A 178 5.41 -15.64 5.34
C TYR A 178 5.40 -14.79 6.60
N LEU A 179 4.91 -13.55 6.47
CA LEU A 179 4.78 -12.57 7.54
C LEU A 179 3.32 -12.53 8.00
N TYR A 180 3.11 -12.50 9.32
CA TYR A 180 1.77 -12.41 9.92
C TYR A 180 1.76 -11.40 11.06
N GLY A 181 0.69 -10.60 11.13
CA GLY A 181 0.60 -9.46 12.03
C GLY A 181 1.38 -8.25 11.51
N SER A 182 1.44 -7.21 12.32
CA SER A 182 2.12 -5.96 11.98
C SER A 182 3.57 -6.23 11.58
N SER A 183 3.90 -5.90 10.35
CA SER A 183 5.21 -6.18 9.75
C SER A 183 5.74 -4.97 9.00
N ASP A 184 6.98 -4.60 9.30
CA ASP A 184 7.73 -3.54 8.64
C ASP A 184 8.90 -4.15 7.88
N VAL A 185 9.02 -3.84 6.59
CA VAL A 185 10.15 -4.18 5.73
C VAL A 185 10.86 -2.89 5.34
N PHE A 186 12.12 -2.76 5.69
CA PHE A 186 12.96 -1.60 5.37
C PHE A 186 13.93 -1.98 4.28
N THR A 187 13.99 -1.17 3.24
CA THR A 187 14.97 -1.25 2.14
C THR A 187 15.81 0.03 2.11
N GLU A 188 16.81 0.10 1.25
CA GLU A 188 17.64 1.31 1.09
C GLU A 188 16.80 2.55 0.79
N ASN A 189 15.78 2.44 -0.06
CA ASN A 189 15.03 3.58 -0.61
C ASN A 189 13.61 3.71 -0.04
N GLY A 190 13.22 2.89 0.93
CA GLY A 190 11.86 2.98 1.44
C GLY A 190 11.49 1.97 2.52
N LYS A 191 10.22 2.03 2.88
CA LYS A 191 9.62 1.18 3.90
C LYS A 191 8.31 0.58 3.38
N VAL A 192 8.08 -0.69 3.69
CA VAL A 192 6.78 -1.35 3.44
C VAL A 192 6.18 -1.77 4.77
N TYR A 193 4.90 -1.51 4.95
CA TYR A 193 4.09 -2.02 6.04
C TYR A 193 3.01 -2.96 5.50
N CYS A 194 2.73 -4.05 6.22
CA CYS A 194 1.60 -4.93 5.96
C CYS A 194 1.19 -5.71 7.22
N GLU A 195 0.00 -6.30 7.21
CA GLU A 195 -0.43 -7.23 8.26
C GLU A 195 -0.32 -8.70 7.84
N LYS A 196 -0.19 -8.96 6.54
CA LYS A 196 0.14 -10.27 5.97
C LYS A 196 1.05 -10.08 4.78
N GLY A 197 2.12 -10.85 4.68
CA GLY A 197 3.06 -10.76 3.57
C GLY A 197 3.62 -12.11 3.17
N PHE A 198 3.97 -12.23 1.92
CA PHE A 198 4.73 -13.33 1.35
C PHE A 198 5.91 -12.77 0.56
N PHE A 199 7.05 -13.39 0.71
CA PHE A 199 8.24 -13.09 -0.06
C PHE A 199 8.98 -14.37 -0.43
N ASP A 200 9.27 -14.53 -1.72
CA ASP A 200 10.18 -15.53 -2.24
C ASP A 200 11.59 -14.94 -2.29
N THR A 201 12.48 -15.40 -1.40
CA THR A 201 13.84 -14.87 -1.27
C THR A 201 14.78 -15.35 -2.38
N ARG A 202 14.38 -16.32 -3.20
CA ARG A 202 15.15 -16.84 -4.33
C ARG A 202 14.78 -16.17 -5.63
N GLU A 203 13.46 -16.03 -5.86
CA GLU A 203 12.92 -15.42 -7.07
C GLU A 203 12.72 -13.91 -6.94
N ASN A 204 12.95 -13.32 -5.76
CA ASN A 204 12.88 -11.89 -5.47
C ASN A 204 11.52 -11.24 -5.82
N PHE A 205 10.42 -11.96 -5.59
CA PHE A 205 9.08 -11.40 -5.71
C PHE A 205 8.26 -11.65 -4.45
N GLY A 206 7.19 -10.87 -4.29
CA GLY A 206 6.31 -11.06 -3.15
C GLY A 206 5.05 -10.22 -3.23
N TYR A 207 4.23 -10.35 -2.21
CA TYR A 207 3.04 -9.53 -2.04
C TYR A 207 2.76 -9.21 -0.58
N PHE A 208 2.21 -8.02 -0.38
CA PHE A 208 1.77 -7.50 0.91
C PHE A 208 0.26 -7.33 0.88
N ILE A 209 -0.43 -7.80 1.91
CA ILE A 209 -1.88 -7.84 1.97
C ILE A 209 -2.33 -7.26 3.30
N LYS A 210 -3.51 -6.65 3.29
CA LYS A 210 -4.19 -6.08 4.44
C LYS A 210 -3.45 -4.89 5.02
N ASN A 211 -4.04 -3.71 4.83
CA ASN A 211 -3.50 -2.42 5.23
C ASN A 211 -2.08 -2.15 4.67
N SER A 212 -1.84 -2.60 3.43
CA SER A 212 -0.52 -2.46 2.83
C SER A 212 -0.20 -1.00 2.51
N ARG A 213 0.99 -0.58 2.91
CA ARG A 213 1.53 0.75 2.67
C ARG A 213 2.98 0.64 2.22
N VAL A 214 3.32 1.35 1.17
CA VAL A 214 4.69 1.50 0.68
C VAL A 214 5.07 2.97 0.75
N ASP A 215 6.10 3.28 1.52
CA ASP A 215 6.75 4.59 1.56
C ASP A 215 8.02 4.49 0.71
N TYR A 216 8.10 5.22 -0.39
CA TYR A 216 9.22 5.23 -1.30
C TYR A 216 9.55 6.67 -1.72
N GLU A 217 10.72 7.17 -1.32
CA GLU A 217 11.11 8.56 -1.50
C GLU A 217 10.02 9.52 -0.96
N GLN A 218 9.50 10.42 -1.81
CA GLN A 218 8.42 11.37 -1.45
C GLN A 218 7.02 10.83 -1.78
N ARG A 219 6.87 9.52 -1.99
CA ARG A 219 5.59 8.89 -2.36
C ARG A 219 5.15 7.88 -1.33
N ILE A 220 3.85 7.88 -1.07
CA ILE A 220 3.19 6.90 -0.22
C ILE A 220 2.12 6.21 -1.06
N MET A 221 2.15 4.89 -1.10
CA MET A 221 1.15 4.09 -1.80
C MET A 221 0.42 3.18 -0.81
N TYR A 222 -0.90 3.18 -0.89
CA TYR A 222 -1.78 2.26 -0.17
C TYR A 222 -2.51 1.34 -1.15
N GLY A 223 -2.88 0.14 -0.69
CA GLY A 223 -3.71 -0.81 -1.43
C GLY A 223 -4.07 -2.01 -0.56
N ASP A 224 -5.14 -2.72 -0.91
CA ASP A 224 -5.52 -3.95 -0.19
C ASP A 224 -4.52 -5.07 -0.46
N SER A 225 -3.91 -5.09 -1.64
CA SER A 225 -2.81 -5.97 -2.01
C SER A 225 -1.80 -5.23 -2.87
N ILE A 226 -0.53 -5.36 -2.53
CA ILE A 226 0.59 -4.84 -3.32
C ILE A 226 1.49 -6.01 -3.67
N PHE A 227 1.68 -6.25 -4.97
CA PHE A 227 2.62 -7.20 -5.53
C PHE A 227 3.88 -6.46 -6.00
N PHE A 228 5.03 -7.08 -5.90
CA PHE A 228 6.27 -6.57 -6.47
C PHE A 228 7.14 -7.71 -6.99
N ASP A 229 7.91 -7.39 -8.03
CA ASP A 229 8.92 -8.25 -8.64
C ASP A 229 10.18 -7.40 -8.85
N GLN A 230 11.22 -7.68 -8.07
CA GLN A 230 12.46 -6.90 -8.13
C GLN A 230 13.23 -7.15 -9.43
N ASN A 231 13.19 -8.39 -9.95
CA ASN A 231 13.90 -8.75 -11.17
C ASN A 231 13.33 -8.04 -12.41
N GLN A 232 12.02 -7.77 -12.40
CA GLN A 232 11.33 -7.06 -13.48
C GLN A 232 11.19 -5.55 -13.22
N SER A 233 11.67 -5.05 -12.09
CA SER A 233 11.44 -3.65 -11.67
C SER A 233 9.98 -3.24 -11.76
N PHE A 234 9.08 -4.18 -11.41
CA PHE A 234 7.63 -4.08 -11.55
C PHE A 234 6.93 -4.15 -10.19
N ALA A 235 5.87 -3.35 -10.04
CA ALA A 235 4.94 -3.50 -8.94
C ALA A 235 3.50 -3.30 -9.42
N SER A 236 2.54 -3.91 -8.72
CA SER A 236 1.12 -3.65 -8.93
C SER A 236 0.38 -3.54 -7.60
N ALA A 237 -0.67 -2.74 -7.59
CA ALA A 237 -1.56 -2.62 -6.46
C ALA A 237 -3.01 -2.91 -6.87
N THR A 238 -3.76 -3.55 -6.00
CA THR A 238 -5.13 -3.98 -6.27
C THR A 238 -6.05 -3.53 -5.14
N ASN A 239 -7.20 -2.98 -5.50
CA ASN A 239 -8.28 -2.46 -4.66
C ASN A 239 -7.85 -1.29 -3.74
N ASN A 240 -8.74 -0.30 -3.63
CA ASN A 240 -8.61 0.83 -2.71
C ASN A 240 -7.25 1.53 -2.76
N ILE A 241 -6.75 1.73 -3.98
CA ILE A 241 -5.43 2.31 -4.18
C ILE A 241 -5.49 3.81 -3.87
N GLU A 242 -4.48 4.27 -3.16
CA GLU A 242 -4.22 5.68 -2.97
C GLU A 242 -2.72 5.92 -3.09
N ILE A 243 -2.32 6.78 -4.03
CA ILE A 243 -0.94 7.20 -4.24
C ILE A 243 -0.86 8.68 -3.87
N ILE A 244 0.00 9.02 -2.93
CA ILE A 244 0.25 10.39 -2.47
C ILE A 244 1.67 10.76 -2.88
N ASP A 245 1.80 11.80 -3.69
CA ASP A 245 3.06 12.43 -4.02
C ASP A 245 3.16 13.74 -3.22
N THR A 246 4.01 13.73 -2.19
CA THR A 246 4.12 14.86 -1.26
C THR A 246 4.86 16.05 -1.87
N LEU A 247 5.77 15.82 -2.81
CA LEU A 247 6.50 16.86 -3.52
C LEU A 247 5.56 17.67 -4.43
N ASN A 248 4.76 16.97 -5.24
CA ASN A 248 3.85 17.59 -6.20
C ASN A 248 2.46 17.85 -5.60
N ARG A 249 2.25 17.68 -4.30
CA ARG A 249 0.96 17.85 -3.62
C ARG A 249 -0.18 17.14 -4.36
N THR A 250 0.10 15.95 -4.90
CA THR A 250 -0.86 15.20 -5.73
C THR A 250 -1.28 13.91 -5.04
N ARG A 251 -2.57 13.62 -5.10
CA ARG A 251 -3.17 12.38 -4.62
C ARG A 251 -3.94 11.72 -5.75
N ILE A 252 -3.64 10.46 -6.03
CA ILE A 252 -4.35 9.68 -7.05
C ILE A 252 -5.04 8.51 -6.35
N LYS A 253 -6.34 8.33 -6.62
CA LYS A 253 -7.13 7.18 -6.16
C LYS A 253 -7.56 6.34 -7.35
N GLY A 254 -7.70 5.03 -7.16
CA GLY A 254 -8.16 4.09 -8.18
C GLY A 254 -8.32 2.69 -7.60
N HIS A 255 -8.51 1.68 -8.44
CA HIS A 255 -8.71 0.32 -7.95
C HIS A 255 -7.72 -0.71 -8.52
N TYR A 256 -6.93 -0.35 -9.53
CA TYR A 256 -5.81 -1.14 -10.01
C TYR A 256 -4.71 -0.22 -10.52
N ALA A 257 -3.48 -0.48 -10.12
CA ALA A 257 -2.31 0.25 -10.59
C ALA A 257 -1.15 -0.68 -10.92
N GLU A 258 -0.36 -0.29 -11.92
CA GLU A 258 0.91 -0.89 -12.30
C GLU A 258 1.99 0.17 -12.30
N VAL A 259 3.15 -0.18 -11.78
CA VAL A 259 4.34 0.67 -11.68
C VAL A 259 5.49 -0.01 -12.40
N TYR A 260 6.05 0.67 -13.38
CA TYR A 260 7.22 0.25 -14.15
C TYR A 260 8.38 1.18 -13.81
N LYS A 261 9.22 0.77 -12.87
CA LYS A 261 10.26 1.63 -12.30
C LYS A 261 11.28 2.08 -13.37
N GLU A 262 11.76 1.18 -14.22
CA GLU A 262 12.73 1.51 -15.27
C GLU A 262 12.21 2.49 -16.34
N LYS A 263 10.87 2.57 -16.49
CA LYS A 263 10.21 3.44 -17.46
C LYS A 263 9.68 4.72 -16.82
N ASP A 264 9.91 4.95 -15.54
CA ASP A 264 9.28 6.03 -14.77
C ASP A 264 7.78 6.15 -15.10
N SER A 265 7.08 5.02 -15.15
CA SER A 265 5.70 4.93 -15.62
C SER A 265 4.78 4.29 -14.61
N VAL A 266 3.61 4.90 -14.42
CA VAL A 266 2.51 4.38 -13.60
C VAL A 266 1.24 4.38 -14.44
N ILE A 267 0.53 3.26 -14.45
CA ILE A 267 -0.79 3.13 -15.10
C ILE A 267 -1.81 2.83 -14.00
N ILE A 268 -2.89 3.61 -13.95
CA ILE A 268 -3.95 3.44 -12.97
C ILE A 268 -5.27 3.29 -13.71
N THR A 269 -6.05 2.29 -13.37
CA THR A 269 -7.32 1.98 -14.02
C THR A 269 -8.46 1.84 -13.01
N LYS A 270 -9.67 1.64 -13.52
CA LYS A 270 -10.92 1.51 -12.77
C LYS A 270 -11.25 2.80 -12.03
N ASN A 271 -11.63 3.80 -12.82
CA ASN A 271 -12.06 5.12 -12.36
C ASN A 271 -11.00 5.88 -11.52
N PRO A 272 -9.77 6.06 -12.01
CA PRO A 272 -8.80 6.88 -11.31
C PRO A 272 -9.26 8.34 -11.19
N ILE A 273 -8.95 8.95 -10.04
CA ILE A 273 -9.07 10.39 -9.81
C ILE A 273 -7.72 10.90 -9.33
N ALA A 274 -7.11 11.81 -10.07
CA ALA A 274 -5.98 12.62 -9.61
C ALA A 274 -6.49 13.94 -9.03
N SER A 275 -5.94 14.33 -7.89
CA SER A 275 -6.21 15.60 -7.21
C SER A 275 -4.89 16.29 -6.92
N THR A 276 -4.67 17.45 -7.51
CA THR A 276 -3.51 18.32 -7.23
C THR A 276 -3.99 19.48 -6.37
N PHE A 277 -3.37 19.63 -5.20
CA PHE A 277 -3.75 20.62 -4.21
C PHE A 277 -2.88 21.87 -4.38
N GLN A 278 -3.52 23.01 -4.64
CA GLN A 278 -2.93 24.35 -4.67
C GLN A 278 -3.28 25.11 -3.39
N GLU A 279 -2.70 26.28 -3.16
CA GLU A 279 -2.91 27.03 -1.91
C GLU A 279 -4.37 27.35 -1.61
N ASN A 280 -5.13 27.79 -2.62
CA ASN A 280 -6.51 28.24 -2.46
C ASN A 280 -7.54 27.38 -3.19
N ASP A 281 -7.11 26.36 -3.95
CA ASP A 281 -8.01 25.53 -4.75
C ASP A 281 -7.41 24.15 -5.02
N SER A 282 -8.13 23.30 -5.72
CA SER A 282 -7.68 21.97 -6.11
C SER A 282 -8.16 21.63 -7.51
N ILE A 283 -7.26 21.07 -8.30
CA ILE A 283 -7.57 20.55 -9.63
C ILE A 283 -7.81 19.06 -9.52
N HIS A 284 -8.94 18.60 -10.03
CA HIS A 284 -9.31 17.20 -10.06
C HIS A 284 -9.49 16.70 -11.49
N VAL A 285 -8.85 15.61 -11.84
CA VAL A 285 -8.99 14.95 -13.14
C VAL A 285 -9.40 13.51 -12.94
N ALA A 286 -10.43 13.04 -13.64
CA ALA A 286 -10.87 11.65 -13.63
C ALA A 286 -10.98 11.08 -15.04
N SER A 287 -10.79 9.77 -15.18
CA SER A 287 -10.88 9.03 -16.46
C SER A 287 -11.13 7.55 -16.18
N ASP A 288 -11.23 6.70 -17.21
CA ASP A 288 -11.24 5.26 -17.01
C ASP A 288 -9.84 4.72 -16.77
N THR A 289 -8.85 5.34 -17.42
CA THR A 289 -7.43 5.02 -17.29
C THR A 289 -6.61 6.30 -17.17
N MET A 290 -5.63 6.30 -16.31
CA MET A 290 -4.67 7.37 -16.15
C MET A 290 -3.26 6.82 -16.25
N MET A 291 -2.44 7.43 -17.06
CA MET A 291 -1.04 7.08 -17.23
C MET A 291 -0.17 8.28 -16.84
N VAL A 292 0.78 8.06 -15.96
CA VAL A 292 1.78 9.06 -15.56
C VAL A 292 3.15 8.56 -16.03
N THR A 293 3.88 9.38 -16.77
CA THR A 293 5.21 9.05 -17.27
C THR A 293 6.19 10.18 -17.03
N GLY A 294 7.46 9.86 -16.93
CA GLY A 294 8.56 10.84 -16.76
C GLY A 294 9.06 10.93 -15.32
N LYS A 295 10.28 11.43 -15.18
CA LYS A 295 10.94 11.67 -13.89
C LYS A 295 10.17 12.69 -13.05
N PRO A 296 10.42 12.78 -11.74
CA PRO A 296 9.94 13.90 -10.92
C PRO A 296 10.21 15.24 -11.64
N ASP A 297 9.26 16.18 -11.56
CA ASP A 297 9.27 17.51 -12.19
C ASP A 297 9.23 17.54 -13.74
N GLN A 298 9.21 16.37 -14.37
CA GLN A 298 9.10 16.23 -15.84
C GLN A 298 7.93 15.33 -16.26
N ARG A 299 6.91 15.24 -15.43
CA ARG A 299 5.82 14.29 -15.65
C ARG A 299 4.85 14.73 -16.72
N ILE A 300 4.36 13.73 -17.44
CA ILE A 300 3.24 13.85 -18.35
C ILE A 300 2.13 12.93 -17.85
N VAL A 301 0.99 13.52 -17.54
CA VAL A 301 -0.23 12.80 -17.15
C VAL A 301 -1.14 12.70 -18.37
N ARG A 302 -1.63 11.50 -18.66
CA ARG A 302 -2.62 11.22 -19.72
C ARG A 302 -3.80 10.53 -19.10
N ALA A 303 -4.96 11.16 -19.19
CA ALA A 303 -6.25 10.66 -18.70
C ALA A 303 -7.14 10.33 -19.90
N TYR A 304 -7.62 9.11 -20.03
CA TYR A 304 -8.43 8.61 -21.16
C TYR A 304 -9.11 7.27 -20.85
N PRO A 305 -10.16 6.85 -21.58
CA PRO A 305 -11.13 7.71 -22.25
C PRO A 305 -12.02 8.43 -21.24
N ASP A 306 -12.96 9.25 -21.74
CA ASP A 306 -13.92 10.02 -20.96
C ASP A 306 -13.25 10.82 -19.82
N ALA A 307 -12.27 11.62 -20.20
CA ALA A 307 -11.53 12.45 -19.26
C ALA A 307 -12.38 13.68 -18.84
N ARG A 308 -12.41 13.93 -17.53
CA ARG A 308 -13.17 15.01 -16.89
C ARG A 308 -12.26 15.78 -15.96
N LEU A 309 -12.40 17.10 -16.01
CA LEU A 309 -11.65 18.07 -15.19
C LEU A 309 -12.63 18.85 -14.31
N PHE A 310 -12.26 19.09 -13.08
CA PHE A 310 -12.98 19.98 -12.18
C PHE A 310 -12.01 20.83 -11.35
N LYS A 311 -12.26 22.12 -11.35
CA LYS A 311 -11.71 23.15 -10.48
C LYS A 311 -12.87 24.07 -10.07
N SER A 312 -12.79 24.86 -9.02
CA SER A 312 -13.90 25.66 -8.50
C SER A 312 -14.49 26.64 -9.52
N ASP A 313 -13.65 27.24 -10.36
CA ASP A 313 -13.99 28.25 -11.38
C ASP A 313 -14.08 27.67 -12.80
N LEU A 314 -13.60 26.45 -13.02
CA LEU A 314 -13.47 25.84 -14.34
C LEU A 314 -13.76 24.35 -14.31
N SER A 315 -14.58 23.87 -15.21
CA SER A 315 -14.74 22.43 -15.42
C SER A 315 -14.65 22.07 -16.90
N GLY A 316 -14.32 20.81 -17.19
CA GLY A 316 -14.12 20.39 -18.58
C GLY A 316 -14.30 18.90 -18.79
N LYS A 317 -14.54 18.54 -20.07
CA LYS A 317 -14.70 17.16 -20.52
C LYS A 317 -14.09 16.98 -21.89
N ALA A 318 -13.47 15.85 -22.13
CA ALA A 318 -12.93 15.45 -23.43
C ALA A 318 -12.81 13.93 -23.50
N ASP A 319 -12.52 13.36 -24.68
CA ASP A 319 -12.12 11.98 -24.80
C ASP A 319 -10.81 11.73 -24.02
N SER A 320 -9.83 12.65 -24.17
CA SER A 320 -8.58 12.59 -23.41
C SER A 320 -8.09 13.95 -22.94
N ILE A 321 -7.43 13.96 -21.79
CA ILE A 321 -6.73 15.13 -21.22
C ILE A 321 -5.27 14.76 -20.99
N HIS A 322 -4.36 15.55 -21.58
CA HIS A 322 -2.92 15.37 -21.45
C HIS A 322 -2.31 16.62 -20.79
N SER A 323 -1.69 16.46 -19.63
CA SER A 323 -1.01 17.53 -18.91
C SER A 323 0.48 17.27 -18.81
N SER A 324 1.31 18.29 -19.05
CA SER A 324 2.77 18.22 -19.02
C SER A 324 3.35 19.25 -18.06
N GLN A 325 4.08 18.79 -17.06
CA GLN A 325 4.83 19.66 -16.14
C GLN A 325 5.95 20.44 -16.83
N ILE A 326 6.52 19.88 -17.92
CA ILE A 326 7.63 20.52 -18.66
C ILE A 326 7.18 21.80 -19.35
N THR A 327 5.96 21.80 -19.91
CA THR A 327 5.47 22.90 -20.76
C THR A 327 4.37 23.72 -20.11
N GLY A 328 3.79 23.27 -19.01
CA GLY A 328 2.60 23.86 -18.42
C GLY A 328 1.31 23.65 -19.25
N TYR A 329 1.37 22.84 -20.31
CA TYR A 329 0.23 22.65 -21.22
C TYR A 329 -0.68 21.52 -20.75
N THR A 330 -1.97 21.82 -20.66
CA THR A 330 -3.03 20.83 -20.49
C THR A 330 -3.92 20.82 -21.73
N ARG A 331 -3.88 19.73 -22.50
CA ARG A 331 -4.59 19.56 -23.78
C ARG A 331 -5.82 18.71 -23.59
N LEU A 332 -6.99 19.23 -23.98
CA LEU A 332 -8.24 18.50 -24.07
C LEU A 332 -8.46 18.14 -25.55
N ILE A 333 -8.57 16.87 -25.86
CA ILE A 333 -8.55 16.33 -27.23
C ILE A 333 -9.80 15.52 -27.51
N LYS A 334 -10.35 15.67 -28.70
CA LYS A 334 -11.60 15.06 -29.21
C LYS A 334 -12.84 15.48 -28.43
N LYS A 335 -13.67 16.31 -29.08
CA LYS A 335 -14.90 16.86 -28.55
C LYS A 335 -14.73 17.55 -27.18
N PRO A 336 -13.68 18.37 -27.02
CA PRO A 336 -13.44 19.06 -25.77
C PRO A 336 -14.55 20.08 -25.50
N ILE A 337 -14.82 20.27 -24.23
CA ILE A 337 -15.65 21.37 -23.73
C ILE A 337 -15.09 21.86 -22.40
N LEU A 338 -15.05 23.17 -22.24
CA LEU A 338 -14.78 23.85 -20.99
C LEU A 338 -16.02 24.63 -20.58
N TRP A 339 -16.33 24.65 -19.29
CA TRP A 339 -17.37 25.49 -18.69
C TRP A 339 -16.73 26.42 -17.66
N SER A 340 -17.07 27.71 -17.76
CA SER A 340 -16.73 28.72 -16.76
C SER A 340 -17.92 29.66 -16.61
N ALA A 341 -18.23 30.11 -15.39
CA ALA A 341 -19.42 30.93 -15.11
C ALA A 341 -20.68 30.42 -15.85
N ASN A 342 -21.32 31.30 -16.64
CA ASN A 342 -22.51 31.02 -17.42
C ASN A 342 -22.20 30.50 -18.83
N GLY A 343 -20.95 30.27 -19.15
CA GLY A 343 -20.48 29.97 -20.51
C GLY A 343 -19.86 28.62 -20.71
N GLN A 344 -19.74 28.27 -21.97
CA GLN A 344 -18.99 27.12 -22.45
C GLN A 344 -18.11 27.49 -23.64
N ILE A 345 -16.97 26.82 -23.76
CA ILE A 345 -16.05 26.92 -24.88
C ILE A 345 -15.84 25.53 -25.46
N THR A 346 -15.98 25.41 -26.79
CA THR A 346 -15.79 24.16 -27.55
C THR A 346 -14.89 24.37 -28.74
N GLY A 347 -14.36 23.28 -29.31
CA GLY A 347 -13.54 23.24 -30.51
C GLY A 347 -13.02 21.84 -30.81
N ASP A 348 -12.06 21.68 -31.72
CA ASP A 348 -11.47 20.37 -32.01
C ASP A 348 -10.42 19.99 -30.95
N THR A 349 -9.67 20.96 -30.46
CA THR A 349 -8.67 20.80 -29.38
C THR A 349 -8.62 22.08 -28.56
N ILE A 350 -8.63 21.94 -27.24
CA ILE A 350 -8.45 23.05 -26.30
C ILE A 350 -7.12 22.82 -25.56
N VAL A 351 -6.29 23.86 -25.48
CA VAL A 351 -5.03 23.86 -24.73
C VAL A 351 -5.08 24.94 -23.69
N LEU A 352 -5.03 24.54 -22.44
CA LEU A 352 -4.83 25.42 -21.28
C LEU A 352 -3.31 25.55 -21.05
N ILE A 353 -2.86 26.75 -20.81
CA ILE A 353 -1.44 27.08 -20.60
C ILE A 353 -1.31 27.69 -19.21
N SER A 354 -0.59 27.01 -18.33
CA SER A 354 -0.30 27.50 -16.98
C SER A 354 1.10 28.08 -16.91
N ASN A 355 1.27 29.13 -16.13
CA ASN A 355 2.58 29.65 -15.77
C ASN A 355 3.30 28.63 -14.88
N LEU A 356 4.54 28.28 -15.22
CA LEU A 356 5.30 27.24 -14.52
C LEU A 356 5.80 27.68 -13.12
N GLU A 357 5.90 28.98 -12.87
CA GLU A 357 6.38 29.52 -11.59
C GLU A 357 5.23 29.72 -10.61
N THR A 358 4.11 30.27 -11.09
CA THR A 358 2.96 30.64 -10.25
C THR A 358 1.88 29.55 -10.21
N GLU A 359 1.95 28.55 -11.09
CA GLU A 359 0.93 27.50 -11.29
C GLU A 359 -0.47 28.02 -11.66
N LYS A 360 -0.62 29.34 -11.89
CA LYS A 360 -1.87 29.96 -12.32
C LYS A 360 -2.09 29.75 -13.81
N LEU A 361 -3.38 29.71 -14.20
CA LEU A 361 -3.75 29.69 -15.60
C LEU A 361 -3.44 31.05 -16.24
N ASP A 362 -2.67 31.02 -17.33
CA ASP A 362 -2.18 32.18 -18.06
C ASP A 362 -3.00 32.43 -19.33
N SER A 363 -3.18 31.39 -20.12
CA SER A 363 -3.90 31.53 -21.38
C SER A 363 -4.57 30.23 -21.83
N LEU A 364 -5.47 30.35 -22.80
CA LEU A 364 -6.05 29.22 -23.51
C LEU A 364 -5.95 29.40 -25.01
N ARG A 365 -5.85 28.29 -25.75
CA ARG A 365 -5.95 28.24 -27.18
C ARG A 365 -6.93 27.18 -27.62
N VAL A 366 -7.85 27.54 -28.52
CA VAL A 366 -8.77 26.60 -29.13
C VAL A 366 -8.44 26.51 -30.61
N TYR A 367 -8.19 25.31 -31.06
CA TYR A 367 -7.83 25.05 -32.45
C TYR A 367 -9.00 24.47 -33.21
N ASN A 368 -9.36 25.11 -34.30
CA ASN A 368 -10.43 24.84 -35.25
C ASN A 368 -11.82 24.77 -34.59
N ASN A 369 -12.82 25.24 -35.31
CA ASN A 369 -14.23 25.23 -34.90
C ASN A 369 -14.43 25.79 -33.48
N SER A 370 -13.69 26.86 -33.14
CA SER A 370 -13.82 27.47 -31.81
C SER A 370 -15.17 28.17 -31.68
N ILE A 371 -15.89 27.83 -30.66
CA ILE A 371 -17.20 28.44 -30.30
C ILE A 371 -17.20 28.71 -28.82
N MET A 372 -17.53 29.97 -28.46
CA MET A 372 -17.88 30.37 -27.10
C MET A 372 -19.35 30.68 -27.04
N VAL A 373 -20.03 30.16 -26.04
CA VAL A 373 -21.47 30.38 -25.79
C VAL A 373 -21.64 30.81 -24.36
N GLN A 374 -22.33 31.90 -24.14
CA GLN A 374 -22.71 32.39 -22.82
C GLN A 374 -24.23 32.49 -22.72
N LYS A 375 -24.80 31.91 -21.65
CA LYS A 375 -26.24 32.03 -21.42
C LYS A 375 -26.57 33.50 -21.12
N ASP A 376 -27.52 34.06 -21.84
CA ASP A 376 -28.04 35.40 -21.55
C ASP A 376 -28.78 35.44 -20.21
N SER A 377 -28.88 36.60 -19.61
CA SER A 377 -29.47 36.79 -18.27
C SER A 377 -30.92 36.39 -18.17
N ILE A 378 -31.69 36.53 -19.24
CA ILE A 378 -33.14 36.29 -19.29
C ILE A 378 -33.45 35.12 -20.23
N GLU A 379 -33.10 35.24 -21.51
CA GLU A 379 -33.42 34.24 -22.53
C GLU A 379 -32.42 34.28 -23.68
N GLY A 380 -32.02 33.08 -24.15
CA GLY A 380 -31.13 32.93 -25.31
C GLY A 380 -29.67 32.74 -24.94
N PHE A 381 -28.81 32.91 -25.93
CA PHE A 381 -27.36 32.65 -25.82
C PHE A 381 -26.56 33.68 -26.63
N ASN A 382 -25.68 34.36 -25.98
CA ASN A 382 -24.59 35.09 -26.63
C ASN A 382 -23.59 34.09 -27.21
N GLN A 383 -23.28 34.22 -28.49
CA GLN A 383 -22.50 33.24 -29.21
C GLN A 383 -21.40 33.94 -30.01
N VAL A 384 -20.18 33.40 -29.93
CA VAL A 384 -19.07 33.87 -30.77
C VAL A 384 -18.32 32.67 -31.31
N LYS A 385 -18.00 32.70 -32.57
CA LYS A 385 -17.33 31.64 -33.31
C LYS A 385 -16.20 32.17 -34.14
N GLY A 386 -15.18 31.35 -34.35
CA GLY A 386 -14.05 31.61 -35.25
C GLY A 386 -13.30 30.33 -35.57
N LYS A 387 -12.30 30.44 -36.48
CA LYS A 387 -11.46 29.27 -36.75
C LYS A 387 -10.58 28.92 -35.56
N GLN A 388 -10.08 29.92 -34.83
CA GLN A 388 -9.25 29.77 -33.63
C GLN A 388 -9.70 30.78 -32.58
N LEU A 389 -9.52 30.39 -31.29
CA LEU A 389 -9.67 31.27 -30.17
C LEU A 389 -8.36 31.31 -29.37
N PHE A 390 -7.94 32.52 -29.00
CA PHE A 390 -6.87 32.78 -28.07
C PHE A 390 -7.44 33.60 -26.89
N GLY A 391 -7.36 33.08 -25.67
CA GLY A 391 -7.87 33.76 -24.47
C GLY A 391 -6.76 34.03 -23.47
N LEU A 392 -6.85 35.13 -22.75
CA LEU A 392 -5.95 35.52 -21.67
C LEU A 392 -6.69 35.47 -20.32
N PHE A 393 -5.98 35.01 -19.32
CA PHE A 393 -6.47 34.94 -17.94
C PHE A 393 -5.70 35.91 -17.05
N THR A 394 -6.43 36.58 -16.16
CA THR A 394 -5.88 37.37 -15.06
C THR A 394 -6.49 36.85 -13.78
N GLU A 395 -5.68 36.48 -12.78
CA GLU A 395 -6.14 35.89 -11.53
C GLU A 395 -7.09 34.68 -11.71
N ASN A 396 -6.84 33.84 -12.71
CA ASN A 396 -7.65 32.69 -13.14
C ASN A 396 -9.03 33.03 -13.77
N GLU A 397 -9.35 34.28 -14.01
CA GLU A 397 -10.54 34.69 -14.76
C GLU A 397 -10.17 35.01 -16.22
N LEU A 398 -11.00 34.56 -17.15
CA LEU A 398 -10.86 34.92 -18.56
C LEU A 398 -11.20 36.41 -18.73
N THR A 399 -10.21 37.22 -19.10
CA THR A 399 -10.35 38.67 -19.25
C THR A 399 -10.38 39.11 -20.70
N GLU A 400 -9.83 38.31 -21.61
CA GLU A 400 -9.79 38.62 -23.04
C GLU A 400 -9.98 37.34 -23.86
N ALA A 401 -10.76 37.42 -24.96
CA ALA A 401 -10.97 36.32 -25.87
C ALA A 401 -10.91 36.84 -27.34
N ASN A 402 -9.87 36.43 -28.09
CA ASN A 402 -9.62 36.81 -29.46
C ASN A 402 -10.01 35.67 -30.41
N PHE A 403 -11.03 35.88 -31.21
CA PHE A 403 -11.44 34.97 -32.26
C PHE A 403 -10.78 35.37 -33.57
N ILE A 404 -10.07 34.46 -34.22
CA ILE A 404 -9.23 34.69 -35.35
C ILE A 404 -9.71 33.87 -36.55
N LYS A 405 -9.87 34.53 -37.70
CA LYS A 405 -10.33 34.02 -39.00
C LYS A 405 -11.80 33.60 -38.99
N ASN A 406 -12.56 34.31 -39.84
CA ASN A 406 -14.00 34.11 -40.03
C ASN A 406 -14.77 34.19 -38.68
N ALA A 407 -14.60 35.29 -38.00
CA ALA A 407 -15.28 35.55 -36.77
C ALA A 407 -16.76 35.87 -37.03
N GLU A 408 -17.63 35.29 -36.27
CA GLU A 408 -19.08 35.49 -36.31
C GLU A 408 -19.60 35.61 -34.88
N SER A 409 -20.42 36.63 -34.59
CA SER A 409 -21.08 36.82 -33.31
C SER A 409 -22.59 36.91 -33.45
N LEU A 410 -23.26 36.49 -32.41
CA LEU A 410 -24.68 36.73 -32.17
C LEU A 410 -24.82 37.15 -30.72
N TYR A 411 -25.27 38.39 -30.47
CA TYR A 411 -25.28 39.02 -29.16
C TYR A 411 -26.64 39.63 -28.86
N TYR A 412 -27.22 39.32 -27.69
CA TYR A 412 -28.48 39.86 -27.17
C TYR A 412 -28.18 41.18 -26.47
N MET A 413 -28.48 42.27 -27.12
CA MET A 413 -28.27 43.62 -26.59
C MET A 413 -29.38 44.01 -25.63
N ARG A 414 -29.00 44.37 -24.41
CA ARG A 414 -29.94 44.80 -23.38
C ARG A 414 -29.64 46.22 -22.91
N ASN A 415 -30.71 46.94 -22.52
CA ASN A 415 -30.58 48.23 -21.87
C ASN A 415 -30.27 48.08 -20.37
N ASP A 416 -30.11 49.21 -19.67
CA ASP A 416 -29.80 49.21 -18.23
C ASP A 416 -30.94 48.61 -17.37
N GLU A 417 -32.19 48.61 -17.88
CA GLU A 417 -33.35 47.98 -17.25
C GLU A 417 -33.42 46.46 -17.50
N GLY A 418 -32.50 45.91 -18.35
CA GLY A 418 -32.46 44.51 -18.73
C GLY A 418 -33.39 44.12 -19.86
N GLU A 419 -34.08 45.10 -20.50
CA GLU A 419 -34.95 44.86 -21.65
C GLU A 419 -34.16 44.60 -22.91
N LEU A 420 -34.62 43.64 -23.74
CA LEU A 420 -33.95 43.30 -25.01
C LEU A 420 -34.19 44.44 -26.03
N VAL A 421 -33.09 45.09 -26.41
CA VAL A 421 -33.10 46.16 -27.43
C VAL A 421 -33.04 45.58 -28.84
N GLY A 422 -32.35 44.45 -29.00
CA GLY A 422 -32.22 43.76 -30.29
C GLY A 422 -31.18 42.66 -30.22
N ILE A 423 -31.10 41.88 -31.28
CA ILE A 423 -30.11 40.80 -31.44
C ILE A 423 -29.15 41.22 -32.55
N ASP A 424 -27.91 41.52 -32.19
CA ASP A 424 -26.83 41.83 -33.12
C ASP A 424 -26.23 40.54 -33.70
N LYS A 425 -26.08 40.53 -35.02
CA LYS A 425 -25.41 39.46 -35.75
C LYS A 425 -24.37 40.03 -36.68
N THR A 426 -23.11 39.81 -36.31
CA THR A 426 -21.97 40.45 -37.02
C THR A 426 -20.95 39.43 -37.47
N LEU A 427 -20.45 39.63 -38.69
CA LEU A 427 -19.34 38.91 -39.34
C LEU A 427 -18.12 39.80 -39.40
N SER A 428 -16.92 39.25 -39.18
CA SER A 428 -15.66 39.96 -39.31
C SER A 428 -14.49 39.01 -39.60
N SER A 429 -13.36 39.55 -39.99
CA SER A 429 -12.14 38.72 -40.13
C SER A 429 -11.65 38.20 -38.77
N SER A 430 -11.74 39.04 -37.73
CA SER A 430 -11.42 38.70 -36.35
C SER A 430 -12.27 39.55 -35.39
N LEU A 431 -12.35 39.04 -34.15
CA LEU A 431 -13.15 39.65 -33.10
C LEU A 431 -12.43 39.51 -31.77
N LYS A 432 -12.43 40.55 -30.96
CA LYS A 432 -11.95 40.55 -29.58
C LYS A 432 -13.09 40.79 -28.62
N LEU A 433 -13.19 39.98 -27.58
CA LEU A 433 -14.06 40.22 -26.40
C LEU A 433 -13.20 40.68 -25.23
N GLU A 434 -13.67 41.65 -24.50
CA GLU A 434 -13.21 41.96 -23.17
C GLU A 434 -14.26 41.48 -22.16
N LEU A 435 -13.77 40.84 -21.09
CA LEU A 435 -14.64 40.28 -20.04
C LEU A 435 -14.24 40.83 -18.68
N LYS A 436 -15.23 41.15 -17.86
CA LYS A 436 -15.02 41.53 -16.47
C LYS A 436 -16.03 40.79 -15.60
N ASN A 437 -15.55 40.20 -14.51
CA ASN A 437 -16.37 39.34 -13.65
C ASN A 437 -17.08 38.23 -14.46
N GLN A 438 -16.40 37.71 -15.50
CA GLN A 438 -16.89 36.66 -16.41
C GLN A 438 -18.08 37.08 -17.31
N GLU A 439 -18.41 38.35 -17.40
CA GLU A 439 -19.40 38.92 -18.32
C GLU A 439 -18.72 39.70 -19.44
N ILE A 440 -19.25 39.62 -20.66
CA ILE A 440 -18.76 40.37 -21.81
C ILE A 440 -19.08 41.85 -21.59
N THR A 441 -18.03 42.69 -21.54
CA THR A 441 -18.18 44.14 -21.40
C THR A 441 -18.07 44.87 -22.74
N ASP A 442 -17.15 44.41 -23.60
CA ASP A 442 -16.85 45.07 -24.86
C ASP A 442 -16.61 44.06 -25.97
N ILE A 443 -17.04 44.36 -27.18
CA ILE A 443 -16.84 43.58 -28.37
C ILE A 443 -16.21 44.48 -29.45
N TYR A 444 -15.03 44.10 -29.90
CA TYR A 444 -14.29 44.80 -30.96
C TYR A 444 -14.23 43.93 -32.21
N TYR A 445 -14.67 44.46 -33.32
CA TYR A 445 -14.64 43.81 -34.63
C TYR A 445 -13.52 44.38 -35.49
N TYR A 446 -12.79 43.54 -36.20
CA TYR A 446 -11.66 43.92 -37.04
C TYR A 446 -11.80 43.35 -38.44
N ASP A 447 -11.61 44.21 -39.43
CA ASP A 447 -11.55 43.92 -40.85
C ASP A 447 -12.79 43.20 -41.41
N GLN A 448 -13.28 43.69 -42.56
CA GLN A 448 -14.41 43.13 -43.29
C GLN A 448 -15.67 42.98 -42.40
N VAL A 449 -15.95 43.98 -41.61
CA VAL A 449 -17.09 43.98 -40.70
C VAL A 449 -18.38 44.17 -41.47
N SER A 450 -19.34 43.25 -41.27
CA SER A 450 -20.69 43.31 -41.80
C SER A 450 -21.64 42.72 -40.81
N GLY A 451 -22.65 43.46 -40.37
CA GLY A 451 -23.63 43.01 -39.40
C GLY A 451 -24.88 43.84 -39.38
N ASP A 452 -25.92 43.26 -38.84
CA ASP A 452 -27.23 43.89 -38.69
C ASP A 452 -27.76 43.59 -37.28
N THR A 453 -28.48 44.58 -36.71
CA THR A 453 -29.23 44.41 -35.47
C THR A 453 -30.70 44.20 -35.80
N TYR A 454 -31.24 43.10 -35.31
CA TYR A 454 -32.62 42.69 -35.55
C TYR A 454 -33.49 42.92 -34.30
N PRO A 455 -34.69 43.48 -34.40
CA PRO A 455 -35.71 43.32 -33.38
C PRO A 455 -35.99 41.85 -33.15
N GLU A 456 -36.36 41.45 -31.93
CA GLU A 456 -36.58 40.05 -31.56
C GLU A 456 -37.57 39.32 -32.48
N GLU A 457 -38.65 40.02 -32.86
CA GLU A 457 -39.73 39.53 -33.70
C GLU A 457 -39.32 39.30 -35.17
N ASP A 458 -38.25 39.95 -35.63
CA ASP A 458 -37.79 39.86 -37.01
C ASP A 458 -36.76 38.76 -37.24
N ILE A 459 -36.17 38.20 -36.21
CA ILE A 459 -35.18 37.09 -36.31
C ILE A 459 -35.81 35.74 -36.01
N SER A 460 -35.81 34.83 -37.00
CA SER A 460 -36.38 33.51 -36.82
C SER A 460 -35.60 32.68 -35.79
N PRO A 461 -36.24 31.75 -35.07
CA PRO A 461 -35.56 30.92 -34.07
C PRO A 461 -34.30 30.23 -34.58
N ASN A 462 -34.32 29.71 -35.81
CA ASN A 462 -33.16 29.06 -36.40
C ASN A 462 -31.99 30.02 -36.71
N ALA A 463 -32.28 31.31 -36.90
CA ALA A 463 -31.25 32.32 -37.13
C ALA A 463 -30.62 32.84 -35.84
N ARG A 464 -31.19 32.50 -34.68
CA ARG A 464 -30.67 32.79 -33.32
C ARG A 464 -29.59 31.82 -32.88
N GLU A 465 -29.16 30.90 -33.75
CA GLU A 465 -28.07 29.96 -33.47
C GLU A 465 -27.01 30.02 -34.56
N LEU A 466 -25.74 30.14 -34.18
CA LEU A 466 -24.62 30.03 -35.07
C LEU A 466 -24.40 28.56 -35.48
N LYS A 467 -24.05 28.34 -36.75
CA LYS A 467 -23.77 26.99 -37.26
C LYS A 467 -22.71 26.27 -36.40
N GLY A 468 -23.08 25.13 -35.79
CA GLY A 468 -22.24 24.32 -34.95
C GLY A 468 -22.38 24.63 -33.44
N MET A 469 -23.22 25.58 -33.09
CA MET A 469 -23.60 25.82 -31.68
C MET A 469 -24.32 24.59 -31.13
N LEU A 470 -23.92 24.14 -29.95
CA LEU A 470 -24.61 23.11 -29.17
C LEU A 470 -24.41 23.41 -27.69
N TRP A 471 -25.49 23.77 -27.01
CA TRP A 471 -25.43 23.97 -25.57
C TRP A 471 -25.39 22.63 -24.84
N ARG A 472 -24.38 22.44 -23.98
CA ARG A 472 -24.13 21.19 -23.23
C ARG A 472 -24.05 21.43 -21.73
N GLY A 473 -24.81 22.42 -21.24
CA GLY A 473 -24.85 22.78 -19.81
C GLY A 473 -25.23 21.62 -18.88
N ASP A 474 -26.09 20.72 -19.35
CA ASP A 474 -26.51 19.53 -18.59
C ASP A 474 -25.38 18.51 -18.33
N GLU A 475 -24.30 18.59 -19.11
CA GLU A 475 -23.12 17.76 -18.93
C GLU A 475 -22.09 18.39 -17.97
N ARG A 476 -22.32 19.63 -17.54
CA ARG A 476 -21.38 20.39 -16.72
C ARG A 476 -21.09 19.68 -15.41
N ILE A 477 -19.80 19.60 -15.09
CA ILE A 477 -19.30 19.06 -13.83
C ILE A 477 -19.33 20.19 -12.81
N GLN A 478 -20.17 20.08 -11.78
CA GLN A 478 -20.38 21.12 -10.78
C GLN A 478 -19.63 20.85 -9.48
N SER A 479 -19.22 19.59 -9.27
CA SER A 479 -18.51 19.17 -8.07
C SER A 479 -17.51 18.05 -8.36
N LYS A 480 -16.59 17.82 -7.44
CA LYS A 480 -15.70 16.66 -7.48
C LYS A 480 -16.47 15.33 -7.56
N ALA A 481 -17.64 15.23 -6.92
CA ALA A 481 -18.46 14.01 -6.95
C ALA A 481 -18.96 13.69 -8.36
N ASP A 482 -19.23 14.71 -9.17
CA ASP A 482 -19.73 14.54 -10.55
C ASP A 482 -18.71 13.93 -11.50
N LEU A 483 -17.42 13.99 -11.15
CA LEU A 483 -16.36 13.37 -11.95
C LEU A 483 -16.57 11.86 -12.16
N LEU A 484 -17.20 11.18 -11.22
CA LEU A 484 -17.51 9.74 -11.30
C LEU A 484 -18.96 9.42 -11.62
N THR A 485 -19.82 10.44 -11.76
CA THR A 485 -21.25 10.25 -12.06
C THR A 485 -21.41 9.57 -13.43
N LYS A 486 -22.32 8.60 -13.51
CA LYS A 486 -22.62 7.82 -14.74
C LYS A 486 -21.44 6.98 -15.26
N ARG A 487 -20.40 6.73 -14.43
CA ARG A 487 -19.33 5.79 -14.78
C ARG A 487 -19.72 4.36 -14.40
N PRO A 488 -19.19 3.34 -15.12
CA PRO A 488 -19.41 1.95 -14.76
C PRO A 488 -18.95 1.67 -13.33
N LYS A 489 -19.76 0.92 -12.58
CA LYS A 489 -19.33 0.34 -11.30
C LYS A 489 -18.54 -0.93 -11.62
N PHE A 490 -17.40 -1.09 -10.96
CA PHE A 490 -16.56 -2.28 -11.07
C PHE A 490 -16.78 -3.19 -9.88
N GLU A 491 -16.94 -4.49 -10.13
CA GLU A 491 -16.75 -5.48 -9.08
C GLU A 491 -15.26 -5.59 -8.79
N LEU A 492 -14.90 -5.33 -7.53
CA LEU A 492 -13.51 -5.45 -7.11
C LEU A 492 -13.16 -6.93 -6.93
N PRO A 493 -12.01 -7.39 -7.46
CA PRO A 493 -11.58 -8.77 -7.28
C PRO A 493 -11.37 -9.08 -5.80
N VAL A 494 -11.79 -10.28 -5.40
CA VAL A 494 -11.50 -10.79 -4.05
C VAL A 494 -10.00 -11.04 -3.94
N ILE A 495 -9.35 -10.41 -2.97
CA ILE A 495 -7.95 -10.69 -2.67
C ILE A 495 -7.87 -12.07 -2.02
N LYS A 496 -7.36 -13.06 -2.77
CA LYS A 496 -7.02 -14.38 -2.22
C LYS A 496 -5.82 -14.17 -1.29
N GLY A 497 -6.09 -14.01 -0.02
CA GLY A 497 -5.07 -13.80 0.99
C GLY A 497 -4.25 -15.07 1.28
N LEU A 498 -3.17 -14.91 2.04
CA LEU A 498 -2.51 -16.02 2.73
C LEU A 498 -3.51 -16.74 3.63
N LYS A 499 -3.42 -18.07 3.71
CA LYS A 499 -4.19 -18.84 4.71
C LYS A 499 -3.95 -18.25 6.09
N ASP A 500 -4.98 -18.18 6.90
CA ASP A 500 -4.83 -17.74 8.29
C ASP A 500 -3.95 -18.72 9.05
N LEU A 501 -3.13 -18.19 9.97
CA LEU A 501 -2.27 -19.01 10.83
C LEU A 501 -3.03 -20.10 11.59
N ASN A 502 -4.29 -19.82 11.93
CA ASN A 502 -5.16 -20.78 12.65
C ASN A 502 -5.51 -22.02 11.83
N ASP A 503 -5.45 -21.94 10.50
CA ASP A 503 -5.68 -23.10 9.62
C ASP A 503 -4.45 -24.01 9.50
N THR A 504 -3.27 -23.52 9.92
CA THR A 504 -1.98 -24.21 9.81
C THR A 504 -1.32 -24.54 11.14
N ILE A 505 -1.76 -23.92 12.23
CA ILE A 505 -1.22 -24.16 13.58
C ILE A 505 -2.27 -24.93 14.38
N SER A 506 -2.18 -26.27 14.36
CA SER A 506 -2.53 -27.04 15.56
C SER A 506 -1.81 -26.35 16.75
N LYS A 507 -2.54 -26.08 17.84
CA LYS A 507 -2.04 -25.42 19.06
C LYS A 507 -0.59 -25.83 19.34
N PRO A 508 0.31 -24.91 19.70
CA PRO A 508 1.70 -25.24 19.91
C PRO A 508 1.81 -26.44 20.85
N PHE A 509 2.54 -27.45 20.45
CA PHE A 509 2.68 -28.76 21.12
C PHE A 509 2.96 -28.65 22.64
N TYR A 510 3.61 -27.57 23.08
CA TYR A 510 3.89 -27.31 24.50
C TYR A 510 2.67 -26.82 25.30
N GLU A 511 1.65 -26.19 24.67
CA GLU A 511 0.39 -25.84 25.35
C GLU A 511 -0.48 -27.08 25.60
N GLN A 512 -0.39 -28.11 24.75
CA GLN A 512 -1.10 -29.37 24.95
C GLN A 512 -0.53 -30.20 26.12
N ARG A 513 0.77 -30.11 26.40
CA ARG A 513 1.38 -30.80 27.56
C ARG A 513 1.14 -30.08 28.90
N ASP A 514 1.08 -28.75 28.94
CA ASP A 514 0.76 -27.98 30.14
C ASP A 514 -0.70 -28.19 30.60
N ILE A 515 -1.61 -28.47 29.67
CA ILE A 515 -3.01 -28.79 29.99
C ILE A 515 -3.11 -30.17 30.64
N ASN A 516 -2.36 -31.15 30.20
CA ASN A 516 -2.38 -32.51 30.79
C ASN A 516 -1.63 -32.62 32.11
N THR A 517 -0.67 -31.74 32.42
CA THR A 517 0.00 -31.67 33.73
C THR A 517 -0.78 -30.88 34.76
N ARG A 518 -1.65 -29.95 34.35
CA ARG A 518 -2.51 -29.16 35.23
C ARG A 518 -3.85 -29.86 35.58
N SER A 519 -4.31 -30.82 34.76
CA SER A 519 -5.57 -31.53 35.01
C SER A 519 -5.47 -32.55 36.14
N ASN A 520 -4.28 -32.92 36.60
CA ASN A 520 -4.10 -33.85 37.73
C ASN A 520 -3.93 -33.17 39.10
N LEU A 521 -4.08 -31.84 39.21
CA LEU A 521 -3.87 -31.08 40.45
C LEU A 521 -5.04 -30.19 40.90
N LYS A 522 -6.26 -30.36 40.35
CA LYS A 522 -7.44 -29.67 40.88
C LYS A 522 -8.69 -30.54 40.86
N LEU A 523 -8.82 -31.31 41.88
CA LEU A 523 -10.10 -31.75 42.40
C LEU A 523 -10.13 -31.41 43.90
N LYS A 524 -10.60 -30.23 44.25
CA LYS A 524 -11.37 -29.92 45.49
C LYS A 524 -12.06 -28.57 45.36
N ASN A 525 -13.35 -28.68 45.15
CA ASN A 525 -14.50 -27.84 45.55
C ASN A 525 -14.32 -26.34 45.80
N SER A 526 -15.02 -25.49 44.99
CA SER A 526 -15.98 -24.52 45.57
C SER A 526 -16.90 -23.96 44.47
N THR A 527 -18.20 -24.00 44.74
CA THR A 527 -19.36 -23.49 44.00
C THR A 527 -19.29 -21.99 43.71
N PRO A 528 -19.87 -21.50 42.61
CA PRO A 528 -19.91 -20.07 42.30
C PRO A 528 -21.18 -19.43 42.88
N THR A 529 -21.02 -18.30 43.54
CA THR A 529 -22.09 -17.35 43.83
C THR A 529 -22.07 -16.21 42.84
N ASP A 530 -23.19 -16.00 42.18
CA ASP A 530 -23.50 -14.86 41.32
C ASP A 530 -23.40 -13.52 42.06
N THR A 531 -22.72 -12.55 41.49
CA THR A 531 -23.01 -11.13 41.73
C THR A 531 -22.75 -10.30 40.50
N VAL A 532 -23.83 -9.86 39.86
CA VAL A 532 -23.89 -8.88 38.80
C VAL A 532 -23.65 -7.50 39.40
N ALA A 533 -22.58 -6.82 39.02
CA ALA A 533 -22.36 -5.40 39.32
C ALA A 533 -22.46 -4.57 38.06
N LYS A 534 -23.53 -3.78 37.97
CA LYS A 534 -23.77 -2.73 36.99
C LYS A 534 -22.74 -1.59 37.15
N LEU A 535 -21.94 -1.29 36.14
CA LEU A 535 -21.17 -0.06 36.07
C LEU A 535 -21.93 1.02 35.28
N LYS A 536 -22.29 2.09 35.99
CA LYS A 536 -22.90 3.31 35.45
C LYS A 536 -21.83 4.14 34.71
N SER A 537 -22.18 4.57 33.52
CA SER A 537 -21.45 5.58 32.74
C SER A 537 -21.49 6.95 33.45
N LYS A 538 -20.33 7.58 33.64
CA LYS A 538 -20.19 8.98 34.03
C LYS A 538 -19.84 9.83 32.82
N THR A 539 -20.78 10.67 32.44
CA THR A 539 -20.63 11.76 31.46
C THR A 539 -19.76 12.86 32.08
N ILE A 540 -18.66 13.20 31.42
CA ILE A 540 -17.84 14.38 31.78
C ILE A 540 -18.34 15.56 30.97
N ARG A 541 -18.83 16.61 31.67
CA ARG A 541 -19.19 17.91 31.11
C ARG A 541 -17.93 18.78 31.02
N GLU A 542 -17.64 19.30 29.84
CA GLU A 542 -16.66 20.36 29.62
C GLU A 542 -17.14 21.70 30.21
N LYS A 543 -16.23 22.40 30.86
CA LYS A 543 -16.39 23.78 31.28
C LYS A 543 -15.60 24.71 30.36
N PRO A 544 -16.14 25.88 29.96
CA PRO A 544 -15.46 26.80 29.08
C PRO A 544 -14.41 27.64 29.82
N LEU A 545 -13.26 27.83 29.17
CA LEU A 545 -12.22 28.78 29.58
C LEU A 545 -12.65 30.22 29.32
N LYS A 546 -12.56 31.04 30.34
CA LYS A 546 -12.74 32.49 30.27
C LYS A 546 -11.43 33.16 29.87
N ASP A 547 -11.54 34.13 28.97
CA ASP A 547 -10.55 35.15 28.62
C ASP A 547 -10.02 35.87 29.83
N ASN A 548 -8.71 36.14 29.84
CA ASN A 548 -8.13 37.26 30.51
C ASN A 548 -7.00 37.85 29.66
N LEU A 549 -7.34 38.90 28.92
CA LEU A 549 -6.43 39.93 28.44
C LEU A 549 -6.01 40.82 29.62
N LYS A 550 -4.71 40.99 29.88
CA LYS A 550 -4.14 42.27 30.31
C LYS A 550 -2.62 42.31 30.14
N LYS A 551 -2.23 43.22 29.25
CA LYS A 551 -1.12 44.20 29.34
C LYS A 551 0.26 43.72 29.82
N GLY A 552 1.22 43.95 28.96
CA GLY A 552 2.66 44.02 29.13
C GLY A 552 3.34 44.05 27.79
#